data_2439496d4786af36af96fafec4a746cb
#
_entry.id   2439496d4786af36af96fafec4a746cb
#
_cell.length_a   1.000
_cell.length_b   1.000
_cell.length_c   1.000
_cell.angle_alpha   90.00
_cell.angle_beta   90.00
_cell.angle_gamma   90.00
#
_symmetry.space_group_name_H-M   'P 1'
#
loop_
_entity.id
_entity.type
_entity.pdbx_description
1 polymer ?
#
loop_
_entity_poly.entity_id
_entity_poly.type
_entity_poly.pdbx_seq_one_letter_code
_entity_poly.pdbx_strand_id
1 'polypeptide(L)'
;FEDAAMMEPLSVAVHAVKKLEVKFGDTVAIVGTGMIAFACAHIALMNGASKVSVLGRTNDKKKLIDNIDNLEFLTIDSVEKKFDKVIEAVGSNDAIDKAIGICNSGGIIVMIGNPDGDILLKQDVYWRILRKQLIVKGTWNSSYNGLGKSDWTEAQKLIASEGNMINKLITHRFKSDSLAVGLDLMKNKKEIYCKVMMLWN
;
A
#
# COMPACT_ATOMS: atom_id res chain seq x y z
N PHE A 1 1.83 -13.89 18.53
CA PHE A 1 0.50 -13.24 18.35
C PHE A 1 0.58 -12.05 17.39
N GLU A 2 1.63 -11.21 17.42
CA GLU A 2 1.79 -10.05 16.54
C GLU A 2 1.76 -10.46 15.07
N ASP A 3 2.51 -11.49 14.70
CA ASP A 3 2.52 -12.03 13.34
C ASP A 3 1.13 -12.49 12.88
N ALA A 4 0.38 -13.15 13.77
CA ALA A 4 -0.98 -13.57 13.47
C ALA A 4 -1.92 -12.38 13.24
N ALA A 5 -1.76 -11.30 14.01
CA ALA A 5 -2.54 -10.07 13.82
C ALA A 5 -2.20 -9.33 12.53
N MET A 6 -1.04 -9.60 11.94
CA MET A 6 -0.63 -9.02 10.64
C MET A 6 -1.10 -9.85 9.44
N MET A 7 -1.57 -11.08 9.64
CA MET A 7 -1.97 -11.99 8.56
C MET A 7 -3.05 -11.39 7.65
N GLU A 8 -4.13 -10.87 8.25
CA GLU A 8 -5.25 -10.32 7.48
C GLU A 8 -4.80 -9.12 6.64
N PRO A 9 -4.23 -8.03 7.19
CA PRO A 9 -3.87 -6.88 6.37
C PRO A 9 -2.75 -7.19 5.35
N LEU A 10 -1.87 -8.16 5.62
CA LEU A 10 -0.89 -8.62 4.63
C LEU A 10 -1.55 -9.39 3.49
N SER A 11 -2.57 -10.20 3.77
CA SER A 11 -3.30 -10.91 2.72
C SER A 11 -4.03 -9.95 1.77
N VAL A 12 -4.50 -8.80 2.28
CA VAL A 12 -5.05 -7.71 1.45
C VAL A 12 -3.98 -7.11 0.54
N ALA A 13 -2.78 -6.86 1.05
CA ALA A 13 -1.66 -6.37 0.25
C ALA A 13 -1.23 -7.37 -0.83
N VAL A 14 -1.15 -8.65 -0.50
CA VAL A 14 -0.88 -9.74 -1.46
C VAL A 14 -1.92 -9.75 -2.58
N HIS A 15 -3.21 -9.67 -2.22
CA HIS A 15 -4.31 -9.63 -3.19
C HIS A 15 -4.19 -8.45 -4.16
N ALA A 16 -3.91 -7.27 -3.63
CA ALA A 16 -3.75 -6.06 -4.45
C ALA A 16 -2.58 -6.17 -5.43
N VAL A 17 -1.42 -6.66 -4.97
CA VAL A 17 -0.23 -6.81 -5.82
C VAL A 17 -0.44 -7.90 -6.88
N LYS A 18 -1.16 -8.98 -6.57
CA LYS A 18 -1.56 -9.96 -7.60
C LYS A 18 -2.39 -9.33 -8.71
N LYS A 19 -3.36 -8.46 -8.35
CA LYS A 19 -4.17 -7.74 -9.36
C LYS A 19 -3.37 -6.73 -10.16
N LEU A 20 -2.25 -6.24 -9.61
CA LEU A 20 -1.35 -5.32 -10.30
C LEU A 20 -0.58 -6.01 -11.44
N GLU A 21 -0.42 -7.35 -11.37
CA GLU A 21 0.29 -8.15 -12.39
C GLU A 21 1.71 -7.62 -12.65
N VAL A 22 2.46 -7.45 -11.56
CA VAL A 22 3.86 -7.02 -11.64
C VAL A 22 4.67 -8.01 -12.48
N LYS A 23 5.41 -7.48 -13.45
CA LYS A 23 6.35 -8.24 -14.27
C LYS A 23 7.78 -7.87 -13.91
N PHE A 24 8.71 -8.75 -14.23
CA PHE A 24 10.12 -8.47 -14.07
C PHE A 24 10.52 -7.19 -14.83
N GLY A 25 11.13 -6.27 -14.11
CA GLY A 25 11.58 -4.99 -14.67
C GLY A 25 10.58 -3.84 -14.57
N ASP A 26 9.31 -4.08 -14.20
CA ASP A 26 8.32 -3.01 -14.03
C ASP A 26 8.76 -1.99 -12.98
N THR A 27 8.45 -0.73 -13.23
CA THR A 27 8.49 0.34 -12.24
C THR A 27 7.13 0.49 -11.58
N VAL A 28 7.11 0.54 -10.24
CA VAL A 28 5.85 0.56 -9.47
C VAL A 28 5.77 1.81 -8.60
N ALA A 29 4.63 2.46 -8.59
CA ALA A 29 4.32 3.51 -7.61
C ALA A 29 3.21 3.07 -6.66
N ILE A 30 3.36 3.39 -5.38
CA ILE A 30 2.33 3.20 -4.35
C ILE A 30 1.94 4.57 -3.82
N VAL A 31 0.73 5.01 -4.13
CA VAL A 31 0.19 6.28 -3.63
C VAL A 31 -0.44 6.03 -2.27
N GLY A 32 0.21 6.51 -1.22
CA GLY A 32 -0.20 6.30 0.17
C GLY A 32 0.94 5.76 1.05
N THR A 33 0.81 5.97 2.36
CA THR A 33 1.84 5.63 3.37
C THR A 33 1.24 4.92 4.58
N GLY A 34 0.17 4.18 4.36
CA GLY A 34 -0.40 3.26 5.35
C GLY A 34 0.37 1.94 5.38
N MET A 35 0.07 1.10 6.36
CA MET A 35 0.68 -0.21 6.52
C MET A 35 0.51 -1.08 5.28
N ILE A 36 -0.70 -1.11 4.70
CA ILE A 36 -0.98 -1.90 3.48
C ILE A 36 -0.16 -1.35 2.29
N ALA A 37 -0.01 -0.02 2.17
CA ALA A 37 0.81 0.58 1.13
C ALA A 37 2.28 0.14 1.20
N PHE A 38 2.89 0.14 2.39
CA PHE A 38 4.27 -0.34 2.58
C PHE A 38 4.39 -1.85 2.33
N ALA A 39 3.41 -2.65 2.76
CA ALA A 39 3.37 -4.07 2.46
C ALA A 39 3.28 -4.32 0.94
N CYS A 40 2.42 -3.60 0.23
CA CYS A 40 2.33 -3.68 -1.24
C CYS A 40 3.67 -3.34 -1.91
N ALA A 41 4.37 -2.31 -1.41
CA ALA A 41 5.66 -1.91 -1.97
C ALA A 41 6.70 -3.04 -1.85
N HIS A 42 6.78 -3.65 -0.68
CA HIS A 42 7.70 -4.77 -0.46
C HIS A 42 7.35 -6.00 -1.31
N ILE A 43 6.07 -6.38 -1.34
CA ILE A 43 5.60 -7.51 -2.15
C ILE A 43 5.82 -7.26 -3.65
N ALA A 44 5.67 -6.02 -4.12
CA ALA A 44 5.94 -5.68 -5.53
C ALA A 44 7.42 -5.89 -5.90
N LEU A 45 8.36 -5.53 -5.01
CA LEU A 45 9.79 -5.85 -5.19
C LEU A 45 10.03 -7.36 -5.26
N MET A 46 9.46 -8.12 -4.32
CA MET A 46 9.58 -9.59 -4.32
C MET A 46 9.02 -10.23 -5.59
N ASN A 47 8.04 -9.59 -6.24
CA ASN A 47 7.44 -10.04 -7.49
C ASN A 47 8.21 -9.57 -8.75
N GLY A 48 9.38 -8.95 -8.58
CA GLY A 48 10.28 -8.63 -9.68
C GLY A 48 10.20 -7.19 -10.21
N ALA A 49 9.54 -6.28 -9.48
CA ALA A 49 9.64 -4.85 -9.81
C ALA A 49 11.10 -4.41 -9.76
N SER A 50 11.56 -3.68 -10.79
CA SER A 50 12.93 -3.14 -10.83
C SER A 50 13.14 -1.99 -9.86
N LYS A 51 12.07 -1.25 -9.58
CA LYS A 51 12.04 -0.14 -8.63
C LYS A 51 10.63 0.12 -8.13
N VAL A 52 10.50 0.38 -6.85
CA VAL A 52 9.23 0.76 -6.22
C VAL A 52 9.38 2.12 -5.55
N SER A 53 8.42 3.01 -5.77
CA SER A 53 8.36 4.33 -5.14
C SER A 53 7.09 4.44 -4.29
N VAL A 54 7.25 4.68 -3.00
CA VAL A 54 6.13 5.00 -2.09
C VAL A 54 5.96 6.50 -2.05
N LEU A 55 4.74 6.97 -2.30
CA LEU A 55 4.41 8.39 -2.39
C LEU A 55 3.61 8.83 -1.17
N GLY A 56 4.20 9.74 -0.39
CA GLY A 56 3.57 10.37 0.76
C GLY A 56 3.43 11.88 0.61
N ARG A 57 2.55 12.49 1.41
CA ARG A 57 2.43 13.96 1.46
C ARG A 57 3.64 14.63 2.12
N THR A 58 4.22 13.95 3.11
CA THR A 58 5.39 14.38 3.88
C THR A 58 6.43 13.25 3.91
N ASN A 59 7.66 13.55 4.30
CA ASN A 59 8.75 12.57 4.41
C ASN A 59 8.78 11.83 5.77
N ASP A 60 7.80 12.05 6.64
CA ASP A 60 7.83 11.60 8.04
C ASP A 60 7.97 10.08 8.20
N LYS A 61 7.42 9.32 7.25
CA LYS A 61 7.46 7.86 7.26
C LYS A 61 8.57 7.25 6.42
N LYS A 62 9.44 8.06 5.83
CA LYS A 62 10.55 7.59 4.99
C LYS A 62 11.41 6.55 5.72
N LYS A 63 11.70 6.78 7.01
CA LYS A 63 12.50 5.87 7.83
C LYS A 63 11.96 4.43 7.94
N LEU A 64 10.67 4.20 7.64
CA LEU A 64 10.08 2.86 7.68
C LEU A 64 10.56 1.96 6.54
N ILE A 65 11.10 2.54 5.48
CA ILE A 65 11.59 1.83 4.30
C ILE A 65 13.06 2.15 3.99
N ASP A 66 13.76 2.85 4.87
CA ASP A 66 15.18 3.11 4.69
C ASP A 66 15.98 1.79 4.65
N ASN A 67 17.00 1.76 3.80
CA ASN A 67 17.89 0.62 3.58
C ASN A 67 17.24 -0.62 2.95
N ILE A 68 16.18 -0.43 2.19
CA ILE A 68 15.63 -1.47 1.31
C ILE A 68 16.04 -1.14 -0.13
N ASP A 69 16.82 -2.00 -0.75
CA ASP A 69 17.29 -1.81 -2.11
C ASP A 69 16.12 -1.68 -3.09
N ASN A 70 16.24 -0.75 -4.03
CA ASN A 70 15.21 -0.46 -5.04
C ASN A 70 13.86 0.01 -4.49
N LEU A 71 13.78 0.38 -3.21
CA LEU A 71 12.62 1.01 -2.61
C LEU A 71 12.94 2.45 -2.23
N GLU A 72 12.17 3.40 -2.74
CA GLU A 72 12.38 4.82 -2.43
C GLU A 72 11.09 5.45 -1.89
N PHE A 73 11.27 6.49 -1.09
CA PHE A 73 10.18 7.35 -0.63
C PHE A 73 10.25 8.70 -1.33
N LEU A 74 9.12 9.14 -1.89
CA LEU A 74 9.01 10.43 -2.57
C LEU A 74 7.85 11.24 -2.00
N THR A 75 7.98 12.56 -2.00
CA THR A 75 6.83 13.43 -1.77
C THR A 75 5.96 13.46 -3.02
N ILE A 76 4.66 13.31 -2.83
CA ILE A 76 3.71 13.14 -3.93
C ILE A 76 3.75 14.31 -4.94
N ASP A 77 3.99 15.53 -4.45
CA ASP A 77 4.02 16.74 -5.28
C ASP A 77 5.28 16.84 -6.14
N SER A 78 6.39 16.24 -5.71
CA SER A 78 7.67 16.27 -6.43
C SER A 78 7.81 15.22 -7.54
N VAL A 79 6.77 14.36 -7.72
CA VAL A 79 6.88 13.25 -8.68
C VAL A 79 6.48 13.69 -10.07
N GLU A 80 7.46 13.75 -10.99
CA GLU A 80 7.28 14.01 -12.41
C GLU A 80 7.40 12.75 -13.27
N LYS A 81 8.13 11.75 -12.77
CA LYS A 81 8.33 10.47 -13.48
C LYS A 81 7.05 9.65 -13.57
N LYS A 82 7.02 8.72 -14.51
CA LYS A 82 5.91 7.81 -14.76
C LYS A 82 6.29 6.38 -14.36
N PHE A 83 5.25 5.56 -14.15
CA PHE A 83 5.40 4.20 -13.68
C PHE A 83 4.55 3.24 -14.51
N ASP A 84 5.01 2.01 -14.67
CA ASP A 84 4.28 0.99 -15.44
C ASP A 84 3.06 0.48 -14.67
N LYS A 85 3.18 0.47 -13.34
CA LYS A 85 2.15 -0.02 -12.42
C LYS A 85 1.95 0.97 -11.29
N VAL A 86 0.70 1.17 -10.87
CA VAL A 86 0.37 2.06 -9.75
C VAL A 86 -0.63 1.39 -8.82
N ILE A 87 -0.40 1.48 -7.51
CA ILE A 87 -1.43 1.20 -6.49
C ILE A 87 -1.88 2.52 -5.88
N GLU A 88 -3.17 2.76 -5.87
CA GLU A 88 -3.80 3.84 -5.14
C GLU A 88 -4.33 3.28 -3.81
N ALA A 89 -3.80 3.75 -2.67
CA ALA A 89 -4.06 3.22 -1.33
C ALA A 89 -4.48 4.30 -0.31
N VAL A 90 -5.16 5.35 -0.78
CA VAL A 90 -5.66 6.46 0.04
C VAL A 90 -7.18 6.59 -0.04
N GLY A 91 -7.74 6.55 -1.26
CA GLY A 91 -9.18 6.69 -1.51
C GLY A 91 -9.65 8.15 -1.60
N SER A 92 -8.79 9.10 -1.94
CA SER A 92 -9.19 10.50 -2.14
C SER A 92 -9.12 10.92 -3.61
N ASN A 93 -9.90 11.95 -3.97
CA ASN A 93 -9.88 12.50 -5.33
C ASN A 93 -8.47 12.86 -5.79
N ASP A 94 -7.69 13.53 -4.94
CA ASP A 94 -6.31 13.94 -5.27
C ASP A 94 -5.37 12.75 -5.46
N ALA A 95 -5.52 11.71 -4.63
CA ALA A 95 -4.71 10.50 -4.74
C ALA A 95 -5.02 9.71 -6.02
N ILE A 96 -6.30 9.64 -6.38
CA ILE A 96 -6.76 9.00 -7.63
C ILE A 96 -6.26 9.79 -8.83
N ASP A 97 -6.41 11.12 -8.84
CA ASP A 97 -5.89 11.98 -9.90
C ASP A 97 -4.38 11.79 -10.07
N LYS A 98 -3.64 11.81 -8.96
CA LYS A 98 -2.19 11.58 -8.98
C LYS A 98 -1.84 10.21 -9.55
N ALA A 99 -2.52 9.14 -9.09
CA ALA A 99 -2.29 7.78 -9.59
C ALA A 99 -2.49 7.68 -11.12
N ILE A 100 -3.58 8.25 -11.63
CA ILE A 100 -3.86 8.33 -13.07
C ILE A 100 -2.80 9.17 -13.78
N GLY A 101 -2.40 10.29 -13.16
CA GLY A 101 -1.40 11.21 -13.69
C GLY A 101 -0.04 10.57 -13.91
N ILE A 102 0.46 9.78 -12.94
CA ILE A 102 1.80 9.19 -12.95
C ILE A 102 1.88 7.81 -13.62
N CYS A 103 0.76 7.17 -13.95
CA CYS A 103 0.77 5.89 -14.66
C CYS A 103 1.18 6.09 -16.12
N ASN A 104 2.04 5.24 -16.66
CA ASN A 104 2.41 5.19 -18.07
C ASN A 104 1.21 4.84 -18.96
N SER A 105 1.27 5.17 -20.24
CA SER A 105 0.28 4.70 -21.22
C SER A 105 0.31 3.17 -21.30
N GLY A 106 -0.86 2.54 -21.32
CA GLY A 106 -1.02 1.08 -21.25
C GLY A 106 -0.76 0.48 -19.87
N GLY A 107 -0.49 1.32 -18.86
CA GLY A 107 -0.20 0.85 -17.50
C GLY A 107 -1.43 0.36 -16.74
N ILE A 108 -1.19 -0.28 -15.61
CA ILE A 108 -2.24 -0.81 -14.72
C ILE A 108 -2.29 -0.01 -13.43
N ILE A 109 -3.49 0.37 -13.03
CA ILE A 109 -3.78 0.97 -11.73
C ILE A 109 -4.66 0.02 -10.92
N VAL A 110 -4.26 -0.27 -9.68
CA VAL A 110 -5.10 -1.00 -8.73
C VAL A 110 -5.57 -0.04 -7.63
N MET A 111 -6.88 0.06 -7.48
CA MET A 111 -7.55 0.89 -6.48
C MET A 111 -7.82 0.04 -5.24
N ILE A 112 -7.23 0.41 -4.11
CA ILE A 112 -7.38 -0.24 -2.80
C ILE A 112 -7.84 0.75 -1.72
N GLY A 113 -7.61 2.05 -1.95
CA GLY A 113 -8.03 3.10 -1.04
C GLY A 113 -9.54 3.10 -0.84
N ASN A 114 -9.99 3.13 0.42
CA ASN A 114 -11.42 3.20 0.75
C ASN A 114 -11.83 4.66 0.94
N PRO A 115 -12.68 5.22 0.06
CA PRO A 115 -13.09 6.60 0.16
C PRO A 115 -14.05 6.83 1.34
N ASP A 116 -13.96 7.99 1.97
CA ASP A 116 -14.85 8.47 3.03
C ASP A 116 -15.98 9.38 2.51
N GLY A 117 -16.04 9.60 1.19
CA GLY A 117 -17.04 10.42 0.51
C GLY A 117 -17.09 10.15 -0.99
N ASP A 118 -17.82 10.98 -1.71
CA ASP A 118 -17.98 10.83 -3.17
C ASP A 118 -16.67 11.03 -3.93
N ILE A 119 -16.43 10.19 -4.91
CA ILE A 119 -15.30 10.33 -5.84
C ILE A 119 -15.76 11.05 -7.10
N LEU A 120 -15.19 12.23 -7.34
CA LEU A 120 -15.47 13.06 -8.50
C LEU A 120 -14.24 13.09 -9.42
N LEU A 121 -14.34 12.47 -10.57
CA LEU A 121 -13.32 12.57 -11.60
C LEU A 121 -13.61 13.78 -12.50
N LYS A 122 -12.70 14.75 -12.51
CA LYS A 122 -12.74 15.85 -13.47
C LYS A 122 -12.62 15.30 -14.89
N GLN A 123 -13.18 16.02 -15.87
CA GLN A 123 -13.19 15.61 -17.28
C GLN A 123 -11.77 15.32 -17.81
N ASP A 124 -10.79 16.15 -17.47
CA ASP A 124 -9.40 15.97 -17.89
C ASP A 124 -8.74 14.73 -17.25
N VAL A 125 -9.11 14.38 -16.01
CA VAL A 125 -8.66 13.15 -15.33
C VAL A 125 -9.25 11.92 -16.04
N TYR A 126 -10.54 11.95 -16.32
CA TYR A 126 -11.20 10.87 -17.07
C TYR A 126 -10.58 10.68 -18.46
N TRP A 127 -10.33 11.78 -19.19
CA TRP A 127 -9.68 11.72 -20.49
C TRP A 127 -8.27 11.14 -20.46
N ARG A 128 -7.53 11.30 -19.35
CA ARG A 128 -6.24 10.67 -19.19
C ARG A 128 -6.35 9.14 -19.13
N ILE A 129 -7.41 8.59 -18.52
CA ILE A 129 -7.67 7.14 -18.54
C ILE A 129 -7.83 6.66 -19.98
N LEU A 130 -8.68 7.35 -20.77
CA LEU A 130 -8.95 6.99 -22.17
C LEU A 130 -7.70 7.12 -23.05
N ARG A 131 -7.06 8.29 -23.03
CA ARG A 131 -5.94 8.61 -23.92
C ARG A 131 -4.69 7.79 -23.62
N LYS A 132 -4.48 7.43 -22.36
CA LYS A 132 -3.40 6.54 -21.96
C LYS A 132 -3.76 5.06 -22.06
N GLN A 133 -5.00 4.72 -22.39
CA GLN A 133 -5.49 3.32 -22.44
C GLN A 133 -5.17 2.57 -21.16
N LEU A 134 -5.48 3.19 -20.00
CA LEU A 134 -5.16 2.61 -18.70
C LEU A 134 -6.09 1.46 -18.36
N ILE A 135 -5.54 0.45 -17.69
CA ILE A 135 -6.33 -0.61 -17.06
C ILE A 135 -6.51 -0.23 -15.59
N VAL A 136 -7.75 0.07 -15.21
CA VAL A 136 -8.08 0.40 -13.81
C VAL A 136 -8.82 -0.77 -13.20
N LYS A 137 -8.28 -1.34 -12.12
CA LYS A 137 -8.83 -2.50 -11.41
C LYS A 137 -9.18 -2.12 -9.98
N GLY A 138 -10.38 -2.49 -9.53
CA GLY A 138 -10.73 -2.48 -8.12
C GLY A 138 -10.23 -3.72 -7.40
N THR A 139 -9.96 -3.60 -6.11
CA THR A 139 -9.68 -4.72 -5.22
C THR A 139 -10.42 -4.55 -3.90
N TRP A 140 -10.84 -5.65 -3.30
CA TRP A 140 -11.54 -5.66 -2.02
C TRP A 140 -11.14 -6.88 -1.22
N ASN A 141 -10.70 -6.66 0.03
CA ASN A 141 -10.25 -7.71 0.94
C ASN A 141 -9.17 -8.63 0.34
N SER A 142 -9.26 -9.91 0.64
CA SER A 142 -8.34 -10.96 0.19
C SER A 142 -9.12 -12.22 -0.18
N SER A 143 -8.51 -13.10 -0.96
CA SER A 143 -9.08 -14.39 -1.34
C SER A 143 -8.63 -15.50 -0.40
N TYR A 144 -9.58 -16.28 0.10
CA TYR A 144 -9.34 -17.51 0.83
C TYR A 144 -10.20 -18.64 0.22
N ASN A 145 -9.56 -19.67 -0.26
CA ASN A 145 -10.23 -20.82 -0.92
C ASN A 145 -10.17 -22.12 -0.10
N GLY A 146 -9.76 -22.04 1.15
CA GLY A 146 -9.72 -23.16 2.08
C GLY A 146 -8.60 -24.17 1.87
N LEU A 147 -8.16 -24.40 0.66
CA LEU A 147 -7.13 -25.38 0.31
C LEU A 147 -6.15 -24.80 -0.73
N GLY A 148 -4.85 -25.01 -0.53
CA GLY A 148 -3.82 -24.65 -1.48
C GLY A 148 -3.35 -23.18 -1.43
N LYS A 149 -2.98 -22.62 -2.59
CA LYS A 149 -2.46 -21.25 -2.70
C LYS A 149 -3.59 -20.24 -2.56
N SER A 150 -3.57 -19.47 -1.47
CA SER A 150 -4.45 -18.35 -1.24
C SER A 150 -3.64 -17.12 -0.84
N ASP A 151 -4.25 -15.94 -0.80
CA ASP A 151 -3.56 -14.73 -0.35
C ASP A 151 -3.07 -14.89 1.11
N TRP A 152 -3.80 -15.64 1.93
CA TRP A 152 -3.44 -15.94 3.30
C TRP A 152 -2.21 -16.85 3.42
N THR A 153 -2.12 -17.90 2.59
CA THR A 153 -0.92 -18.76 2.60
C THR A 153 0.32 -18.04 2.08
N GLU A 154 0.17 -17.08 1.19
CA GLU A 154 1.27 -16.23 0.75
C GLU A 154 1.65 -15.20 1.81
N ALA A 155 0.69 -14.59 2.50
CA ALA A 155 0.96 -13.71 3.65
C ALA A 155 1.70 -14.46 4.76
N GLN A 156 1.34 -15.72 5.03
CA GLN A 156 2.04 -16.57 5.99
C GLN A 156 3.51 -16.77 5.60
N LYS A 157 3.79 -17.06 4.33
CA LYS A 157 5.15 -17.21 3.83
C LYS A 157 5.93 -15.90 3.95
N LEU A 158 5.29 -14.77 3.64
CA LEU A 158 5.88 -13.45 3.77
C LEU A 158 6.28 -13.18 5.22
N ILE A 159 5.43 -13.49 6.19
CA ILE A 159 5.75 -13.36 7.62
C ILE A 159 6.96 -14.22 7.98
N ALA A 160 7.00 -15.45 7.49
CA ALA A 160 8.09 -16.39 7.80
C ALA A 160 9.45 -15.94 7.23
N SER A 161 9.47 -15.33 6.03
CA SER A 161 10.70 -14.87 5.37
C SER A 161 11.08 -13.44 5.75
N GLU A 162 10.13 -12.54 5.93
CA GLU A 162 10.31 -11.09 6.05
C GLU A 162 9.76 -10.51 7.36
N GLY A 163 9.60 -11.33 8.41
CA GLY A 163 8.99 -10.93 9.67
C GLY A 163 9.62 -9.69 10.30
N ASN A 164 10.93 -9.51 10.16
CA ASN A 164 11.63 -8.32 10.68
C ASN A 164 11.18 -7.02 9.99
N MET A 165 10.96 -7.05 8.67
CA MET A 165 10.45 -5.90 7.92
C MET A 165 8.99 -5.61 8.33
N ILE A 166 8.16 -6.64 8.41
CA ILE A 166 6.75 -6.52 8.79
C ILE A 166 6.62 -5.94 10.19
N ASN A 167 7.44 -6.39 11.13
CA ASN A 167 7.45 -5.90 12.52
C ASN A 167 7.84 -4.42 12.64
N LYS A 168 8.67 -3.88 11.74
CA LYS A 168 8.96 -2.44 11.68
C LYS A 168 7.74 -1.59 11.35
N LEU A 169 6.74 -2.15 10.69
CA LEU A 169 5.49 -1.44 10.39
C LEU A 169 4.58 -1.31 11.62
N ILE A 170 4.79 -2.11 12.67
CA ILE A 170 4.09 -2.00 13.96
C ILE A 170 4.81 -0.94 14.80
N THR A 171 4.43 0.30 14.61
CA THR A 171 5.11 1.45 15.24
C THR A 171 4.72 1.67 16.68
N HIS A 172 3.52 1.25 17.07
CA HIS A 172 2.99 1.44 18.43
C HIS A 172 2.35 0.15 18.95
N ARG A 173 2.67 -0.18 20.20
CA ARG A 173 2.14 -1.31 20.92
C ARG A 173 1.59 -0.83 22.26
N PHE A 174 0.33 -1.07 22.51
CA PHE A 174 -0.35 -0.69 23.73
C PHE A 174 -0.89 -1.93 24.45
N LYS A 175 -0.96 -1.89 25.75
CA LYS A 175 -1.68 -2.88 26.53
C LYS A 175 -3.19 -2.65 26.43
N SER A 176 -3.99 -3.67 26.74
CA SER A 176 -5.45 -3.61 26.63
C SER A 176 -6.09 -2.49 27.46
N ASP A 177 -5.52 -2.16 28.61
CA ASP A 177 -5.95 -1.05 29.48
C ASP A 177 -5.73 0.34 28.87
N SER A 178 -4.87 0.43 27.88
CA SER A 178 -4.49 1.66 27.18
C SER A 178 -5.14 1.82 25.79
N LEU A 179 -6.23 1.07 25.52
CA LEU A 179 -6.97 1.10 24.24
C LEU A 179 -7.35 2.52 23.82
N ALA A 180 -7.89 3.31 24.76
CA ALA A 180 -8.32 4.67 24.48
C ALA A 180 -7.15 5.57 24.02
N VAL A 181 -5.94 5.36 24.56
CA VAL A 181 -4.74 6.10 24.17
C VAL A 181 -4.36 5.79 22.73
N GLY A 182 -4.37 4.51 22.34
CA GLY A 182 -4.08 4.08 20.98
C GLY A 182 -5.08 4.63 19.96
N LEU A 183 -6.37 4.64 20.31
CA LEU A 183 -7.42 5.21 19.45
C LEU A 183 -7.28 6.73 19.32
N ASP A 184 -6.97 7.43 20.41
CA ASP A 184 -6.77 8.87 20.43
C ASP A 184 -5.54 9.28 19.60
N LEU A 185 -4.44 8.52 19.68
CA LEU A 185 -3.25 8.70 18.85
C LEU A 185 -3.60 8.66 17.36
N MET A 186 -4.36 7.64 16.94
CA MET A 186 -4.76 7.47 15.54
C MET A 186 -5.73 8.57 15.09
N LYS A 187 -6.73 8.91 15.91
CA LYS A 187 -7.75 9.92 15.61
C LYS A 187 -7.13 11.30 15.47
N ASN A 188 -6.30 11.70 16.40
CA ASN A 188 -5.74 13.06 16.48
C ASN A 188 -4.37 13.18 15.82
N LYS A 189 -3.81 12.09 15.27
CA LYS A 189 -2.51 12.04 14.57
C LYS A 189 -1.39 12.71 15.39
N LYS A 190 -1.39 12.44 16.69
CA LYS A 190 -0.46 13.07 17.65
C LYS A 190 1.00 12.71 17.38
N GLU A 191 1.22 11.53 16.81
CA GLU A 191 2.54 11.04 16.47
C GLU A 191 2.49 10.37 15.09
N ILE A 192 3.66 10.18 14.49
CA ILE A 192 3.80 9.46 13.23
C ILE A 192 3.61 7.98 13.51
N TYR A 193 2.55 7.39 12.96
CA TYR A 193 2.28 5.97 13.11
C TYR A 193 2.09 5.27 11.76
N CYS A 194 2.30 3.96 11.74
CA CYS A 194 1.96 3.10 10.61
C CYS A 194 0.91 2.06 11.03
N LYS A 195 1.27 1.11 11.88
CA LYS A 195 0.34 0.18 12.52
C LYS A 195 0.37 0.38 14.03
N VAL A 196 -0.81 0.58 14.61
CA VAL A 196 -1.03 0.59 16.06
C VAL A 196 -1.60 -0.78 16.45
N MET A 197 -0.98 -1.44 17.41
CA MET A 197 -1.37 -2.78 17.85
C MET A 197 -1.69 -2.80 19.33
N MET A 198 -2.71 -3.54 19.68
CA MET A 198 -3.12 -3.81 21.06
C MET A 198 -2.64 -5.21 21.46
N LEU A 199 -1.99 -5.29 22.62
CA LEU A 199 -1.52 -6.54 23.21
C LEU A 199 -2.42 -6.93 24.37
N TRP A 200 -3.02 -8.12 24.29
CA TRP A 200 -3.85 -8.72 25.32
C TRP A 200 -2.97 -9.69 26.14
N ASN A 201 -2.48 -9.21 27.27
CA ASN A 201 -1.68 -10.01 28.22
C ASN A 201 -2.48 -10.24 29.48
#